data_bd8f15c89f1d652d3cfb4b7f46df2add
#
_entry.id   bd8f15c89f1d652d3cfb4b7f46df2add
#
_cell.length_a   1.000
_cell.length_b   1.000
_cell.length_c   1.000
_cell.angle_alpha   90.00
_cell.angle_beta   90.00
_cell.angle_gamma   90.00
#
_symmetry.space_group_name_H-M   'P 1'
#
loop_
_entity.id
_entity.type
_entity.pdbx_description
1 polymer ?
#
loop_
_entity_poly.entity_id
_entity_poly.type
_entity_poly.pdbx_seq_one_letter_code
_entity_poly.pdbx_strand_id
1 'polypeptide(L)'
;MQYSVEEIKQYAAEEDVKFIRMAFCDAAGRQKNIAIMPEELDRAFQYGIAIDGSALPGFGGEVHSDLLLRPDPSTLCVLPWRPEHGRVVRMFCAVTQPDGTVIGADARSLLKKTVEDAKKAGLTFAFGTEMEFYLFRLDEDGEPTKIPYDRAGYMDIAPADKGENVRREVCLTLERMGIRPESSHHEEGPGQNEIDFRYADPVTAADNAVTFRAAVDTVAARNGLYADFGPKPLTDKAGNGMHINFSAASEDKRDVMPQVLAGVLAHVEAMTAFLNPTEESYRRFGSWKAPGYLSWSAENRSQLIRVPAAVGEYRRAELRSPDPLCNPYLAFVLLIRAGMEGVAHNMQLPPAADLNLYTAPEEIRARYRRLPETWAEAKAAAAASDFIKEHLPAAIIQYYT
;
A
#
# COMPACT_ATOMS: atom_id res chain seq x y z
N MET A 1 2.73 6.08 20.35
CA MET A 1 3.58 6.00 21.56
C MET A 1 4.79 5.17 21.22
N GLN A 2 5.99 5.60 21.61
CA GLN A 2 7.18 4.77 21.46
C GLN A 2 7.32 3.96 22.76
N TYR A 3 7.06 2.65 22.68
CA TYR A 3 7.33 1.75 23.79
C TYR A 3 8.83 1.48 23.90
N SER A 4 9.36 1.47 25.11
CA SER A 4 10.69 0.94 25.41
C SER A 4 10.69 -0.58 25.35
N VAL A 5 11.87 -1.18 25.30
CA VAL A 5 12.02 -2.66 25.31
C VAL A 5 11.43 -3.22 26.62
N GLU A 6 11.67 -2.57 27.74
CA GLU A 6 11.14 -2.95 29.04
C GLU A 6 9.62 -2.89 29.10
N GLU A 7 9.01 -1.84 28.53
CA GLU A 7 7.54 -1.75 28.44
C GLU A 7 6.95 -2.87 27.58
N ILE A 8 7.60 -3.25 26.49
CA ILE A 8 7.20 -4.41 25.67
C ILE A 8 7.26 -5.71 26.48
N LYS A 9 8.33 -5.93 27.24
CA LYS A 9 8.50 -7.12 28.08
C LYS A 9 7.46 -7.18 29.19
N GLN A 10 7.24 -6.04 29.85
CA GLN A 10 6.21 -5.91 30.88
C GLN A 10 4.82 -6.21 30.29
N TYR A 11 4.48 -5.58 29.16
CA TYR A 11 3.24 -5.84 28.44
C TYR A 11 3.07 -7.32 28.10
N ALA A 12 4.12 -7.95 27.56
CA ALA A 12 4.08 -9.37 27.21
C ALA A 12 3.79 -10.27 28.42
N ALA A 13 4.33 -9.92 29.59
CA ALA A 13 4.08 -10.67 30.83
C ALA A 13 2.68 -10.43 31.39
N GLU A 14 2.22 -9.17 31.45
CA GLU A 14 0.92 -8.79 32.01
C GLU A 14 -0.26 -9.27 31.17
N GLU A 15 -0.11 -9.27 29.85
CA GLU A 15 -1.16 -9.58 28.87
C GLU A 15 -1.12 -11.03 28.37
N ASP A 16 -0.42 -11.93 29.06
CA ASP A 16 -0.27 -13.36 28.71
C ASP A 16 0.11 -13.59 27.24
N VAL A 17 1.02 -12.79 26.71
CA VAL A 17 1.54 -12.98 25.34
C VAL A 17 2.36 -14.25 25.28
N LYS A 18 2.06 -15.13 24.33
CA LYS A 18 2.80 -16.39 24.10
C LYS A 18 3.57 -16.40 22.78
N PHE A 19 3.14 -15.61 21.81
CA PHE A 19 3.78 -15.57 20.51
C PHE A 19 3.95 -14.11 20.04
N ILE A 20 5.13 -13.80 19.54
CA ILE A 20 5.47 -12.52 18.95
C ILE A 20 5.79 -12.75 17.48
N ARG A 21 4.98 -12.15 16.59
CA ARG A 21 5.22 -12.21 15.14
C ARG A 21 6.20 -11.10 14.76
N MET A 22 7.40 -11.51 14.38
CA MET A 22 8.44 -10.64 13.81
C MET A 22 8.10 -10.45 12.34
N ALA A 23 7.35 -9.39 12.01
CA ALA A 23 6.82 -9.16 10.67
C ALA A 23 7.72 -8.25 9.83
N PHE A 24 7.79 -8.54 8.54
CA PHE A 24 8.48 -7.72 7.54
C PHE A 24 7.80 -7.91 6.18
N CYS A 25 8.19 -7.15 5.17
CA CYS A 25 7.70 -7.35 3.81
C CYS A 25 8.83 -7.79 2.89
N ASP A 26 8.54 -8.73 1.96
CA ASP A 26 9.43 -9.02 0.85
C ASP A 26 9.44 -7.86 -0.17
N ALA A 27 10.26 -7.96 -1.22
CA ALA A 27 10.35 -6.92 -2.25
C ALA A 27 9.00 -6.62 -2.94
N ALA A 28 8.11 -7.61 -3.02
CA ALA A 28 6.76 -7.44 -3.56
C ALA A 28 5.77 -6.75 -2.60
N GLY A 29 6.18 -6.42 -1.36
CA GLY A 29 5.30 -5.87 -0.35
C GLY A 29 4.36 -6.91 0.29
N ARG A 30 4.67 -8.20 0.17
CA ARG A 30 3.92 -9.26 0.85
C ARG A 30 4.44 -9.41 2.28
N GLN A 31 3.54 -9.35 3.24
CA GLN A 31 3.91 -9.54 4.64
C GLN A 31 4.36 -10.97 4.89
N LYS A 32 5.52 -11.10 5.54
CA LYS A 32 6.11 -12.33 6.04
C LYS A 32 6.30 -12.21 7.54
N ASN A 33 6.46 -13.32 8.23
CA ASN A 33 6.83 -13.31 9.65
C ASN A 33 7.49 -14.62 10.08
N ILE A 34 8.24 -14.52 11.17
CA ILE A 34 8.62 -15.66 12.03
C ILE A 34 8.04 -15.41 13.42
N ALA A 35 7.66 -16.47 14.13
CA ALA A 35 7.21 -16.36 15.51
C ALA A 35 8.35 -16.61 16.46
N ILE A 36 8.47 -15.80 17.51
CA ILE A 36 9.32 -16.03 18.66
C ILE A 36 8.49 -16.10 19.94
N MET A 37 9.05 -16.69 20.98
CA MET A 37 8.48 -16.67 22.34
C MET A 37 8.94 -15.41 23.07
N PRO A 38 8.20 -14.94 24.11
CA PRO A 38 8.56 -13.74 24.87
C PRO A 38 9.96 -13.79 25.48
N GLU A 39 10.44 -14.97 25.83
CA GLU A 39 11.78 -15.19 26.38
C GLU A 39 12.91 -14.80 25.42
N GLU A 40 12.63 -14.77 24.11
CA GLU A 40 13.57 -14.39 23.07
C GLU A 40 13.59 -12.87 22.79
N LEU A 41 12.79 -12.05 23.48
CA LEU A 41 12.72 -10.61 23.23
C LEU A 41 14.06 -9.91 23.40
N ASP A 42 14.82 -10.23 24.48
CA ASP A 42 16.13 -9.63 24.71
C ASP A 42 17.09 -9.91 23.54
N ARG A 43 17.13 -11.15 23.07
CA ARG A 43 17.90 -11.56 21.91
C ARG A 43 17.45 -10.83 20.67
N ALA A 44 16.12 -10.74 20.44
CA ALA A 44 15.55 -10.09 19.27
C ALA A 44 15.94 -8.62 19.20
N PHE A 45 15.87 -7.88 20.32
CA PHE A 45 16.23 -6.47 20.35
C PHE A 45 17.74 -6.24 20.29
N GLN A 46 18.52 -7.06 20.99
CA GLN A 46 19.96 -6.88 21.07
C GLN A 46 20.70 -7.33 19.80
N TYR A 47 20.34 -8.51 19.27
CA TYR A 47 21.07 -9.16 18.17
C TYR A 47 20.25 -9.33 16.90
N GLY A 48 18.92 -9.30 16.99
CA GLY A 48 18.02 -9.68 15.91
C GLY A 48 17.75 -11.18 15.86
N ILE A 49 16.78 -11.57 15.03
CA ILE A 49 16.40 -12.98 14.79
C ILE A 49 16.80 -13.36 13.37
N ALA A 50 17.60 -14.40 13.22
CA ALA A 50 18.10 -14.85 11.93
C ALA A 50 16.99 -15.46 11.06
N ILE A 51 17.03 -15.13 9.78
CA ILE A 51 16.21 -15.72 8.71
C ILE A 51 17.07 -16.03 7.49
N ASP A 52 16.62 -16.96 6.65
CA ASP A 52 17.22 -17.22 5.35
C ASP A 52 16.61 -16.29 4.28
N GLY A 53 17.39 -15.32 3.82
CA GLY A 53 17.00 -14.38 2.78
C GLY A 53 16.89 -15.02 1.40
N SER A 54 17.61 -16.12 1.11
CA SER A 54 17.60 -16.77 -0.21
C SER A 54 16.22 -17.31 -0.60
N ALA A 55 15.39 -17.64 0.41
CA ALA A 55 14.01 -18.09 0.21
C ALA A 55 13.01 -16.96 -0.05
N LEU A 56 13.47 -15.71 -0.07
CA LEU A 56 12.59 -14.52 -0.15
C LEU A 56 12.81 -13.73 -1.45
N PRO A 57 11.74 -13.43 -2.20
CA PRO A 57 11.84 -12.64 -3.42
C PRO A 57 12.57 -11.30 -3.21
N GLY A 58 13.64 -11.07 -3.97
CA GLY A 58 14.41 -9.82 -3.96
C GLY A 58 15.40 -9.66 -2.81
N PHE A 59 15.56 -10.65 -1.91
CA PHE A 59 16.46 -10.55 -0.75
C PHE A 59 17.88 -11.11 -0.99
N GLY A 60 18.15 -11.66 -2.15
CA GLY A 60 19.47 -12.17 -2.55
C GLY A 60 19.46 -13.67 -2.89
N GLY A 61 20.64 -14.25 -3.01
CA GLY A 61 20.87 -15.68 -3.30
C GLY A 61 21.39 -16.44 -2.09
N GLU A 62 21.85 -17.67 -2.32
CA GLU A 62 22.30 -18.59 -1.25
C GLU A 62 23.61 -18.15 -0.56
N VAL A 63 24.38 -17.26 -1.19
CA VAL A 63 25.63 -16.76 -0.62
C VAL A 63 25.34 -15.56 0.27
N HIS A 64 25.75 -15.65 1.55
CA HIS A 64 25.45 -14.64 2.57
C HIS A 64 23.95 -14.42 2.78
N SER A 65 23.18 -15.52 2.79
CA SER A 65 21.72 -15.50 2.91
C SER A 65 21.22 -15.21 4.33
N ASP A 66 22.07 -15.31 5.35
CA ASP A 66 21.69 -15.05 6.74
C ASP A 66 21.41 -13.54 6.94
N LEU A 67 20.15 -13.22 7.18
CA LEU A 67 19.68 -11.89 7.49
C LEU A 67 19.10 -11.83 8.90
N LEU A 68 19.05 -10.65 9.49
CA LEU A 68 18.56 -10.45 10.85
C LEU A 68 17.31 -9.56 10.85
N LEU A 69 16.25 -10.02 11.50
CA LEU A 69 15.06 -9.21 11.79
C LEU A 69 15.28 -8.44 13.09
N ARG A 70 15.21 -7.11 13.01
CA ARG A 70 15.30 -6.19 14.15
C ARG A 70 13.96 -5.55 14.39
N PRO A 71 13.28 -5.85 15.51
CA PRO A 71 11.92 -5.37 15.76
C PRO A 71 11.88 -3.86 16.01
N ASP A 72 10.83 -3.22 15.51
CA ASP A 72 10.47 -1.83 15.78
C ASP A 72 9.43 -1.82 16.92
N PRO A 73 9.81 -1.44 18.15
CA PRO A 73 8.91 -1.50 19.31
C PRO A 73 7.69 -0.59 19.16
N SER A 74 7.80 0.48 18.36
CA SER A 74 6.68 1.41 18.12
C SER A 74 5.52 0.79 17.34
N THR A 75 5.72 -0.41 16.77
CA THR A 75 4.75 -1.11 15.92
C THR A 75 4.07 -2.30 16.62
N LEU A 76 4.26 -2.44 17.93
CA LEU A 76 3.59 -3.48 18.72
C LEU A 76 2.08 -3.41 18.50
N CYS A 77 1.50 -4.52 18.09
CA CYS A 77 0.07 -4.63 17.79
C CYS A 77 -0.45 -6.02 18.17
N VAL A 78 -1.56 -6.06 18.90
CA VAL A 78 -2.28 -7.33 19.18
C VAL A 78 -2.94 -7.80 17.90
N LEU A 79 -2.97 -9.12 17.67
CA LEU A 79 -3.71 -9.74 16.58
C LEU A 79 -5.08 -10.22 17.08
N PRO A 80 -6.19 -9.45 16.88
CA PRO A 80 -7.47 -9.68 17.53
C PRO A 80 -8.19 -10.98 17.13
N TRP A 81 -7.74 -11.58 16.01
CA TRP A 81 -8.29 -12.85 15.53
C TRP A 81 -7.64 -14.09 16.16
N ARG A 82 -6.74 -13.90 17.11
CA ARG A 82 -6.12 -14.95 17.91
C ARG A 82 -6.81 -15.06 19.28
N PRO A 83 -6.70 -16.21 19.95
CA PRO A 83 -7.29 -16.39 21.28
C PRO A 83 -6.84 -15.32 22.29
N GLU A 84 -7.72 -14.96 23.22
CA GLU A 84 -7.39 -14.01 24.31
C GLU A 84 -6.41 -14.62 25.32
N HIS A 85 -6.51 -15.93 25.57
CA HIS A 85 -5.53 -16.65 26.34
C HIS A 85 -4.38 -17.10 25.44
N GLY A 86 -3.15 -16.81 25.84
CA GLY A 86 -1.98 -17.04 25.01
C GLY A 86 -1.94 -16.08 23.81
N ARG A 87 -2.09 -14.80 24.09
CA ARG A 87 -2.17 -13.73 23.08
C ARG A 87 -1.02 -13.78 22.10
N VAL A 88 -1.32 -13.35 20.89
CA VAL A 88 -0.33 -13.17 19.82
C VAL A 88 -0.24 -11.69 19.49
N VAL A 89 0.98 -11.18 19.52
CA VAL A 89 1.28 -9.81 19.08
C VAL A 89 2.18 -9.82 17.83
N ARG A 90 2.25 -8.70 17.16
CA ARG A 90 3.12 -8.49 16.01
C ARG A 90 3.93 -7.21 16.22
N MET A 91 5.21 -7.24 15.81
CA MET A 91 6.01 -6.04 15.55
C MET A 91 6.55 -6.10 14.12
N PHE A 92 6.58 -4.98 13.41
CA PHE A 92 7.33 -4.86 12.17
C PHE A 92 8.82 -4.78 12.46
N CYS A 93 9.62 -5.33 11.56
CA CYS A 93 11.06 -5.42 11.71
C CYS A 93 11.78 -4.75 10.55
N ALA A 94 12.92 -4.15 10.82
CA ALA A 94 13.92 -3.89 9.81
C ALA A 94 14.67 -5.19 9.48
N VAL A 95 15.08 -5.34 8.22
CA VAL A 95 15.87 -6.48 7.75
C VAL A 95 17.30 -6.03 7.51
N THR A 96 18.25 -6.62 8.24
CA THR A 96 19.65 -6.21 8.19
C THR A 96 20.59 -7.37 7.87
N GLN A 97 21.78 -7.03 7.39
CA GLN A 97 22.93 -7.91 7.38
C GLN A 97 23.40 -8.19 8.83
N PRO A 98 24.24 -9.21 9.07
CA PRO A 98 24.82 -9.47 10.38
C PRO A 98 25.60 -8.31 10.99
N ASP A 99 26.17 -7.43 10.16
CA ASP A 99 26.87 -6.22 10.60
C ASP A 99 25.93 -5.05 11.00
N GLY A 100 24.61 -5.24 10.86
CA GLY A 100 23.60 -4.25 11.16
C GLY A 100 23.22 -3.34 9.99
N THR A 101 23.86 -3.47 8.83
CA THR A 101 23.50 -2.71 7.63
C THR A 101 22.13 -3.15 7.11
N VAL A 102 21.21 -2.21 6.91
CA VAL A 102 19.88 -2.49 6.34
C VAL A 102 20.04 -2.95 4.90
N ILE A 103 19.34 -4.03 4.53
CA ILE A 103 19.37 -4.52 3.14
C ILE A 103 18.63 -3.57 2.19
N GLY A 104 19.13 -3.48 0.94
CA GLY A 104 18.50 -2.61 -0.05
C GLY A 104 17.05 -2.98 -0.40
N ALA A 105 16.66 -4.23 -0.22
CA ALA A 105 15.29 -4.70 -0.49
C ALA A 105 14.29 -4.41 0.65
N ASP A 106 14.73 -3.90 1.80
CA ASP A 106 13.83 -3.49 2.89
C ASP A 106 13.16 -2.15 2.55
N ALA A 107 12.02 -2.25 1.86
CA ALA A 107 11.24 -1.10 1.43
C ALA A 107 10.69 -0.25 2.60
N ARG A 108 10.41 -0.86 3.76
CA ARG A 108 9.96 -0.13 4.95
C ARG A 108 11.05 0.79 5.49
N SER A 109 12.27 0.29 5.61
CA SER A 109 13.42 1.10 6.06
C SER A 109 13.78 2.17 5.02
N LEU A 110 13.65 1.87 3.72
CA LEU A 110 13.81 2.85 2.65
C LEU A 110 12.79 3.99 2.78
N LEU A 111 11.53 3.69 3.10
CA LEU A 111 10.51 4.70 3.33
C LEU A 111 10.83 5.55 4.57
N LYS A 112 11.26 4.95 5.69
CA LYS A 112 11.70 5.69 6.89
C LYS A 112 12.79 6.71 6.54
N LYS A 113 13.81 6.29 5.80
CA LYS A 113 14.88 7.19 5.33
C LYS A 113 14.33 8.29 4.41
N THR A 114 13.43 7.95 3.49
CA THR A 114 12.84 8.93 2.57
C THR A 114 12.04 10.00 3.31
N VAL A 115 11.30 9.61 4.35
CA VAL A 115 10.56 10.55 5.21
C VAL A 115 11.52 11.48 5.97
N GLU A 116 12.64 10.95 6.48
CA GLU A 116 13.67 11.77 7.12
C GLU A 116 14.29 12.77 6.15
N ASP A 117 14.58 12.34 4.93
CA ASP A 117 15.14 13.23 3.89
C ASP A 117 14.14 14.32 3.50
N ALA A 118 12.84 14.01 3.38
CA ALA A 118 11.80 15.00 3.15
C ALA A 118 11.71 16.03 4.27
N LYS A 119 11.77 15.59 5.54
CA LYS A 119 11.79 16.49 6.70
C LYS A 119 13.01 17.41 6.68
N LYS A 120 14.20 16.90 6.33
CA LYS A 120 15.42 17.75 6.17
C LYS A 120 15.26 18.79 5.06
N ALA A 121 14.46 18.51 4.05
CA ALA A 121 14.09 19.45 2.99
C ALA A 121 12.94 20.41 3.39
N GLY A 122 12.48 20.37 4.64
CA GLY A 122 11.38 21.19 5.14
C GLY A 122 10.00 20.75 4.66
N LEU A 123 9.84 19.47 4.27
CA LEU A 123 8.59 18.92 3.75
C LEU A 123 8.08 17.79 4.64
N THR A 124 6.77 17.76 4.85
CA THR A 124 6.07 16.65 5.50
C THR A 124 4.96 16.15 4.60
N PHE A 125 4.79 14.82 4.56
CA PHE A 125 3.77 14.16 3.76
C PHE A 125 2.84 13.37 4.67
N ALA A 126 1.56 13.26 4.25
CA ALA A 126 0.60 12.34 4.83
C ALA A 126 -0.06 11.52 3.72
N PHE A 127 -0.38 10.27 4.01
CA PHE A 127 -0.97 9.32 3.07
C PHE A 127 -2.19 8.62 3.67
N GLY A 128 -3.17 8.32 2.83
CA GLY A 128 -4.29 7.42 3.10
C GLY A 128 -4.56 6.57 1.86
N THR A 129 -4.97 5.33 2.05
CA THR A 129 -5.32 4.43 0.95
C THR A 129 -6.79 4.07 1.01
N GLU A 130 -7.45 4.09 -0.15
CA GLU A 130 -8.74 3.46 -0.41
C GLU A 130 -8.44 2.15 -1.11
N MET A 131 -8.84 1.01 -0.52
CA MET A 131 -8.43 -0.29 -1.04
C MET A 131 -9.63 -1.16 -1.33
N GLU A 132 -9.78 -1.53 -2.60
CA GLU A 132 -10.83 -2.39 -3.11
C GLU A 132 -10.42 -3.86 -3.08
N PHE A 133 -11.40 -4.75 -2.88
CA PHE A 133 -11.22 -6.18 -2.92
C PHE A 133 -12.53 -6.89 -3.25
N TYR A 134 -12.43 -8.07 -3.86
CA TYR A 134 -13.57 -8.95 -4.08
C TYR A 134 -13.69 -10.01 -3.00
N LEU A 135 -14.92 -10.40 -2.66
CA LEU A 135 -15.22 -11.56 -1.85
C LEU A 135 -15.81 -12.65 -2.75
N PHE A 136 -15.13 -13.79 -2.79
CA PHE A 136 -15.53 -14.98 -3.53
C PHE A 136 -15.88 -16.13 -2.59
N ARG A 137 -16.75 -17.02 -3.07
CA ARG A 137 -17.06 -18.26 -2.38
C ARG A 137 -15.92 -19.25 -2.53
N LEU A 138 -15.77 -20.10 -1.54
CA LEU A 138 -14.96 -21.31 -1.62
C LEU A 138 -15.79 -22.43 -2.25
N ASP A 139 -15.14 -23.43 -2.85
CA ASP A 139 -15.79 -24.67 -3.27
C ASP A 139 -15.96 -25.66 -2.11
N GLU A 140 -16.39 -26.90 -2.41
CA GLU A 140 -16.63 -27.94 -1.41
C GLU A 140 -15.33 -28.43 -0.74
N ASP A 141 -14.20 -28.27 -1.40
CA ASP A 141 -12.87 -28.62 -0.88
C ASP A 141 -12.21 -27.44 -0.10
N GLY A 142 -12.87 -26.28 -0.07
CA GLY A 142 -12.36 -25.06 0.59
C GLY A 142 -11.42 -24.25 -0.29
N GLU A 143 -11.33 -24.52 -1.59
CA GLU A 143 -10.49 -23.80 -2.54
C GLU A 143 -11.19 -22.55 -3.11
N PRO A 144 -10.43 -21.48 -3.41
CA PRO A 144 -10.97 -20.24 -3.96
C PRO A 144 -11.66 -20.44 -5.32
N THR A 145 -12.86 -19.90 -5.45
CA THR A 145 -13.56 -19.84 -6.75
C THR A 145 -13.57 -18.42 -7.31
N LYS A 146 -14.12 -18.25 -8.52
CA LYS A 146 -14.48 -16.95 -9.09
C LYS A 146 -15.99 -16.68 -9.02
N ILE A 147 -16.70 -17.33 -8.10
CA ILE A 147 -18.13 -17.11 -7.84
C ILE A 147 -18.26 -15.99 -6.81
N PRO A 148 -18.74 -14.79 -7.19
CA PRO A 148 -18.90 -13.68 -6.26
C PRO A 148 -19.81 -14.04 -5.08
N TYR A 149 -19.51 -13.49 -3.92
CA TYR A 149 -20.31 -13.72 -2.71
C TYR A 149 -21.74 -13.23 -2.84
N ASP A 150 -21.93 -12.13 -3.56
CA ASP A 150 -23.24 -11.58 -3.93
C ASP A 150 -23.27 -11.05 -5.37
N ARG A 151 -24.37 -10.34 -5.71
CA ARG A 151 -24.56 -9.68 -7.00
C ARG A 151 -25.03 -8.23 -6.84
N ALA A 152 -24.73 -7.64 -5.69
CA ALA A 152 -25.04 -6.26 -5.43
C ALA A 152 -24.18 -5.31 -6.30
N GLY A 153 -24.53 -4.05 -6.32
CA GLY A 153 -23.84 -2.99 -7.02
C GLY A 153 -23.43 -1.86 -6.06
N TYR A 154 -23.01 -0.74 -6.64
CA TYR A 154 -22.45 0.38 -5.91
C TYR A 154 -23.43 0.93 -4.86
N MET A 155 -22.98 0.92 -3.60
CA MET A 155 -23.72 1.39 -2.41
C MET A 155 -25.04 0.66 -2.14
N ASP A 156 -25.26 -0.52 -2.74
CA ASP A 156 -26.39 -1.36 -2.35
C ASP A 156 -26.29 -1.75 -0.86
N ILE A 157 -27.45 -2.09 -0.29
CA ILE A 157 -27.60 -2.46 1.11
C ILE A 157 -28.07 -3.93 1.25
N ALA A 158 -28.01 -4.47 2.45
CA ALA A 158 -28.59 -5.79 2.74
C ALA A 158 -30.13 -5.80 2.41
N PRO A 159 -30.66 -6.91 1.88
CA PRO A 159 -30.06 -8.23 1.75
C PRO A 159 -29.31 -8.47 0.42
N ALA A 160 -29.27 -7.49 -0.51
CA ALA A 160 -28.54 -7.63 -1.77
C ALA A 160 -27.01 -7.66 -1.50
N ASP A 161 -26.52 -6.70 -0.75
CA ASP A 161 -25.16 -6.68 -0.21
C ASP A 161 -25.04 -7.70 0.94
N LYS A 162 -24.36 -8.82 0.67
CA LYS A 162 -24.06 -9.85 1.67
C LYS A 162 -22.73 -9.61 2.38
N GLY A 163 -21.89 -8.73 1.81
CA GLY A 163 -20.57 -8.40 2.33
C GLY A 163 -20.59 -7.47 3.55
N GLU A 164 -21.73 -6.82 3.86
CA GLU A 164 -21.87 -5.82 4.93
C GLU A 164 -21.32 -6.29 6.28
N ASN A 165 -21.68 -7.52 6.72
CA ASN A 165 -21.19 -8.05 7.98
C ASN A 165 -19.70 -8.36 7.98
N VAL A 166 -19.15 -8.79 6.84
CA VAL A 166 -17.71 -9.03 6.68
C VAL A 166 -16.95 -7.71 6.80
N ARG A 167 -17.38 -6.67 6.08
CA ARG A 167 -16.80 -5.33 6.19
C ARG A 167 -16.88 -4.79 7.61
N ARG A 168 -18.03 -4.96 8.29
CA ARG A 168 -18.21 -4.58 9.69
C ARG A 168 -17.20 -5.29 10.60
N GLU A 169 -17.00 -6.60 10.44
CA GLU A 169 -16.01 -7.36 11.23
C GLU A 169 -14.59 -6.89 10.93
N VAL A 170 -14.26 -6.60 9.67
CA VAL A 170 -12.96 -6.01 9.29
C VAL A 170 -12.76 -4.66 9.97
N CYS A 171 -13.72 -3.74 9.91
CA CYS A 171 -13.62 -2.42 10.54
C CYS A 171 -13.38 -2.53 12.06
N LEU A 172 -14.14 -3.35 12.76
CA LEU A 172 -13.96 -3.57 14.20
C LEU A 172 -12.62 -4.22 14.55
N THR A 173 -12.11 -5.08 13.66
CA THR A 173 -10.79 -5.70 13.80
C THR A 173 -9.69 -4.63 13.64
N LEU A 174 -9.80 -3.77 12.63
CA LEU A 174 -8.87 -2.67 12.40
C LEU A 174 -8.84 -1.68 13.56
N GLU A 175 -9.99 -1.31 14.11
CA GLU A 175 -10.07 -0.44 15.31
C GLU A 175 -9.31 -1.02 16.50
N ARG A 176 -9.45 -2.32 16.76
CA ARG A 176 -8.68 -3.02 17.81
C ARG A 176 -7.17 -3.01 17.55
N MET A 177 -6.77 -2.89 16.30
CA MET A 177 -5.37 -2.77 15.87
C MET A 177 -4.87 -1.33 15.81
N GLY A 178 -5.69 -0.34 16.20
CA GLY A 178 -5.35 1.07 16.20
C GLY A 178 -5.50 1.76 14.83
N ILE A 179 -6.02 1.07 13.83
CA ILE A 179 -6.34 1.63 12.51
C ILE A 179 -7.80 2.11 12.56
N ARG A 180 -8.04 3.35 12.12
CA ARG A 180 -9.38 3.96 12.17
C ARG A 180 -10.04 3.90 10.80
N PRO A 181 -11.04 3.03 10.58
CA PRO A 181 -11.86 3.08 9.37
C PRO A 181 -12.62 4.41 9.29
N GLU A 182 -12.82 4.93 8.08
CA GLU A 182 -13.60 6.14 7.80
C GLU A 182 -14.92 5.79 7.10
N SER A 183 -14.86 4.92 6.09
CA SER A 183 -16.03 4.46 5.37
C SER A 183 -15.90 3.01 4.94
N SER A 184 -17.04 2.38 4.64
CA SER A 184 -17.09 1.07 4.01
C SER A 184 -18.38 0.93 3.20
N HIS A 185 -18.28 0.42 2.00
CA HIS A 185 -19.44 0.21 1.13
C HIS A 185 -19.23 -0.93 0.13
N HIS A 186 -20.31 -1.36 -0.50
CA HIS A 186 -20.26 -2.23 -1.65
C HIS A 186 -19.83 -1.43 -2.89
N GLU A 187 -18.93 -1.99 -3.70
CA GLU A 187 -18.45 -1.38 -4.93
C GLU A 187 -19.24 -1.81 -6.18
N GLU A 188 -18.81 -1.40 -7.39
CA GLU A 188 -19.54 -1.63 -8.63
C GLU A 188 -19.60 -3.09 -9.06
N GLY A 189 -18.55 -3.85 -8.77
CA GLY A 189 -18.48 -5.27 -9.13
C GLY A 189 -19.26 -6.17 -8.16
N PRO A 190 -19.83 -7.29 -8.63
CA PRO A 190 -20.53 -8.24 -7.77
C PRO A 190 -19.56 -8.83 -6.73
N GLY A 191 -19.90 -8.71 -5.45
CA GLY A 191 -19.02 -9.10 -4.34
C GLY A 191 -17.81 -8.20 -4.14
N GLN A 192 -17.75 -7.02 -4.78
CA GLN A 192 -16.67 -6.07 -4.61
C GLN A 192 -16.95 -5.12 -3.44
N ASN A 193 -15.93 -4.86 -2.65
CA ASN A 193 -16.02 -4.09 -1.42
C ASN A 193 -14.89 -3.07 -1.36
N GLU A 194 -15.14 -1.96 -0.66
CA GLU A 194 -14.13 -0.96 -0.32
C GLU A 194 -14.23 -0.60 1.16
N ILE A 195 -13.08 -0.41 1.78
CA ILE A 195 -12.97 0.13 3.14
C ILE A 195 -11.85 1.17 3.13
N ASP A 196 -12.21 2.39 3.53
CA ASP A 196 -11.28 3.49 3.68
C ASP A 196 -10.88 3.63 5.14
N PHE A 197 -9.65 4.01 5.38
CA PHE A 197 -9.16 4.31 6.71
C PHE A 197 -8.35 5.59 6.73
N ARG A 198 -8.33 6.21 7.90
CA ARG A 198 -7.80 7.55 8.11
C ARG A 198 -6.34 7.66 7.67
N TYR A 199 -5.99 8.80 7.05
CA TYR A 199 -4.62 9.13 6.69
C TYR A 199 -3.70 9.18 7.92
N ALA A 200 -2.41 8.92 7.69
CA ALA A 200 -1.36 8.94 8.69
C ALA A 200 -0.04 9.47 8.10
N ASP A 201 1.00 9.52 8.94
CA ASP A 201 2.36 9.68 8.44
C ASP A 201 2.70 8.51 7.49
N PRO A 202 3.67 8.71 6.55
CA PRO A 202 3.87 7.76 5.47
C PRO A 202 4.19 6.33 5.93
N VAL A 203 4.99 6.16 6.99
CA VAL A 203 5.37 4.82 7.47
C VAL A 203 4.18 4.12 8.11
N THR A 204 3.45 4.83 8.97
CA THR A 204 2.22 4.31 9.58
C THR A 204 1.17 3.99 8.52
N ALA A 205 0.98 4.85 7.51
CA ALA A 205 0.02 4.59 6.44
C ALA A 205 0.37 3.34 5.61
N ALA A 206 1.66 3.11 5.31
CA ALA A 206 2.11 1.90 4.62
C ALA A 206 1.95 0.64 5.50
N ASP A 207 2.31 0.72 6.79
CA ASP A 207 2.10 -0.36 7.77
C ASP A 207 0.59 -0.69 7.88
N ASN A 208 -0.29 0.31 7.87
CA ASN A 208 -1.74 0.14 7.87
C ASN A 208 -2.25 -0.55 6.61
N ALA A 209 -1.77 -0.16 5.42
CA ALA A 209 -2.16 -0.79 4.15
C ALA A 209 -1.80 -2.28 4.11
N VAL A 210 -0.60 -2.64 4.59
CA VAL A 210 -0.17 -4.05 4.70
C VAL A 210 -1.02 -4.79 5.73
N THR A 211 -1.29 -4.17 6.87
CA THR A 211 -2.11 -4.75 7.95
C THR A 211 -3.56 -4.95 7.50
N PHE A 212 -4.10 -4.01 6.75
CA PHE A 212 -5.45 -4.09 6.19
C PHE A 212 -5.65 -5.34 5.35
N ARG A 213 -4.73 -5.63 4.40
CA ARG A 213 -4.81 -6.85 3.59
C ARG A 213 -4.85 -8.10 4.46
N ALA A 214 -3.96 -8.21 5.45
CA ALA A 214 -3.93 -9.34 6.37
C ALA A 214 -5.21 -9.48 7.22
N ALA A 215 -5.81 -8.37 7.63
CA ALA A 215 -7.06 -8.37 8.37
C ALA A 215 -8.23 -8.83 7.51
N VAL A 216 -8.34 -8.31 6.28
CA VAL A 216 -9.38 -8.70 5.32
C VAL A 216 -9.28 -10.18 4.97
N ASP A 217 -8.08 -10.68 4.61
CA ASP A 217 -7.85 -12.11 4.32
C ASP A 217 -8.28 -13.00 5.49
N THR A 218 -7.89 -12.60 6.71
CA THR A 218 -8.20 -13.38 7.92
C THR A 218 -9.71 -13.38 8.22
N VAL A 219 -10.37 -12.23 8.12
CA VAL A 219 -11.81 -12.12 8.38
C VAL A 219 -12.59 -12.84 7.30
N ALA A 220 -12.22 -12.70 6.03
CA ALA A 220 -12.86 -13.43 4.93
C ALA A 220 -12.77 -14.94 5.14
N ALA A 221 -11.58 -15.48 5.45
CA ALA A 221 -11.37 -16.89 5.71
C ALA A 221 -12.21 -17.41 6.90
N ARG A 222 -12.34 -16.61 7.97
CA ARG A 222 -13.21 -16.97 9.14
C ARG A 222 -14.70 -17.00 8.79
N ASN A 223 -15.10 -16.27 7.74
CA ASN A 223 -16.47 -16.26 7.22
C ASN A 223 -16.68 -17.27 6.08
N GLY A 224 -15.72 -18.16 5.82
CA GLY A 224 -15.80 -19.16 4.74
C GLY A 224 -15.75 -18.55 3.34
N LEU A 225 -15.00 -17.45 3.20
CA LEU A 225 -14.84 -16.70 1.96
C LEU A 225 -13.36 -16.53 1.61
N TYR A 226 -13.12 -16.22 0.35
CA TYR A 226 -11.82 -15.81 -0.17
C TYR A 226 -11.86 -14.32 -0.53
N ALA A 227 -10.91 -13.55 -0.04
CA ALA A 227 -10.70 -12.17 -0.44
C ALA A 227 -9.68 -12.10 -1.58
N ASP A 228 -10.01 -11.41 -2.66
CA ASP A 228 -9.16 -11.27 -3.84
C ASP A 228 -8.82 -9.79 -4.07
N PHE A 229 -7.56 -9.46 -3.83
CA PHE A 229 -6.97 -8.16 -4.09
C PHE A 229 -6.37 -8.04 -5.51
N GLY A 230 -6.53 -9.05 -6.35
CA GLY A 230 -6.06 -9.01 -7.73
C GLY A 230 -6.60 -7.79 -8.49
N PRO A 231 -5.82 -7.20 -9.40
CA PRO A 231 -6.24 -5.95 -10.08
C PRO A 231 -7.44 -6.13 -10.98
N LYS A 232 -7.67 -7.32 -11.53
CA LYS A 232 -8.81 -7.62 -12.44
C LYS A 232 -9.37 -9.02 -12.21
N PRO A 233 -9.98 -9.30 -11.03
CA PRO A 233 -10.46 -10.65 -10.68
C PRO A 233 -11.51 -11.20 -11.62
N LEU A 234 -12.37 -10.33 -12.18
CA LEU A 234 -13.38 -10.64 -13.17
C LEU A 234 -13.15 -9.79 -14.43
N THR A 235 -13.03 -10.45 -15.59
CA THR A 235 -12.60 -9.80 -16.84
C THR A 235 -13.57 -8.72 -17.31
N ASP A 236 -14.89 -8.93 -17.13
CA ASP A 236 -15.96 -8.07 -17.60
C ASP A 236 -16.56 -7.14 -16.53
N LYS A 237 -15.93 -7.05 -15.35
CA LYS A 237 -16.38 -6.22 -14.22
C LYS A 237 -15.31 -5.22 -13.83
N ALA A 238 -15.63 -4.33 -12.89
CA ALA A 238 -14.68 -3.39 -12.33
C ALA A 238 -13.43 -4.11 -11.77
N GLY A 239 -12.26 -3.53 -11.96
CA GLY A 239 -11.04 -4.01 -11.31
C GLY A 239 -10.89 -3.42 -9.91
N ASN A 240 -9.97 -3.95 -9.10
CA ASN A 240 -9.63 -3.37 -7.81
C ASN A 240 -8.58 -2.26 -7.97
N GLY A 241 -8.86 -1.11 -7.38
CA GLY A 241 -7.92 -0.01 -7.19
C GLY A 241 -7.36 0.03 -5.77
N MET A 242 -6.18 0.58 -5.63
CA MET A 242 -5.69 1.12 -4.38
C MET A 242 -5.42 2.61 -4.62
N HIS A 243 -6.43 3.44 -4.43
CA HIS A 243 -6.26 4.87 -4.61
C HIS A 243 -5.40 5.43 -3.48
N ILE A 244 -4.38 6.19 -3.83
CA ILE A 244 -3.47 6.79 -2.86
C ILE A 244 -3.81 8.26 -2.70
N ASN A 245 -4.45 8.59 -1.58
CA ASN A 245 -4.65 9.96 -1.14
C ASN A 245 -3.36 10.47 -0.50
N PHE A 246 -2.90 11.66 -0.87
CA PHE A 246 -1.71 12.27 -0.30
C PHE A 246 -1.81 13.78 -0.19
N SER A 247 -1.12 14.32 0.80
CA SER A 247 -0.92 15.74 0.99
C SER A 247 0.52 16.02 1.38
N ALA A 248 0.98 17.24 1.12
CA ALA A 248 2.28 17.72 1.53
C ALA A 248 2.16 19.10 2.16
N ALA A 249 2.93 19.32 3.21
CA ALA A 249 3.07 20.60 3.88
C ALA A 249 4.53 21.02 3.92
N SER A 250 4.78 22.32 3.82
CA SER A 250 6.10 22.94 3.92
C SER A 250 6.22 23.68 5.24
N GLU A 251 7.39 23.68 5.84
CA GLU A 251 7.69 24.39 7.09
C GLU A 251 7.42 25.91 6.99
N ASP A 252 7.65 26.50 5.83
CA ASP A 252 7.38 27.92 5.55
C ASP A 252 5.89 28.21 5.23
N LYS A 253 5.02 27.18 5.33
CA LYS A 253 3.57 27.25 5.13
C LYS A 253 3.12 27.67 3.73
N ARG A 254 4.00 27.70 2.73
CA ARG A 254 3.58 27.89 1.33
C ARG A 254 2.83 26.63 0.83
N ASP A 255 1.90 26.83 -0.10
CA ASP A 255 1.25 25.72 -0.77
C ASP A 255 2.23 25.08 -1.78
N VAL A 256 2.70 23.88 -1.48
CA VAL A 256 3.63 23.12 -2.31
C VAL A 256 2.94 22.04 -3.15
N MET A 257 1.63 21.83 -2.96
CA MET A 257 0.91 20.78 -3.68
C MET A 257 0.99 20.92 -5.21
N PRO A 258 0.91 22.09 -5.83
CA PRO A 258 1.07 22.19 -7.29
C PRO A 258 2.41 21.64 -7.79
N GLN A 259 3.52 21.96 -7.09
CA GLN A 259 4.85 21.45 -7.45
C GLN A 259 4.96 19.94 -7.19
N VAL A 260 4.40 19.46 -6.08
CA VAL A 260 4.35 18.01 -5.76
C VAL A 260 3.60 17.25 -6.86
N LEU A 261 2.44 17.74 -7.31
CA LEU A 261 1.66 17.12 -8.39
C LEU A 261 2.41 17.16 -9.73
N ALA A 262 3.10 18.26 -10.02
CA ALA A 262 3.94 18.38 -11.23
C ALA A 262 5.06 17.35 -11.22
N GLY A 263 5.75 17.15 -10.09
CA GLY A 263 6.79 16.13 -9.94
C GLY A 263 6.23 14.71 -10.10
N VAL A 264 5.07 14.41 -9.48
CA VAL A 264 4.42 13.10 -9.66
C VAL A 264 4.07 12.85 -11.12
N LEU A 265 3.44 13.81 -11.82
CA LEU A 265 3.11 13.69 -13.25
C LEU A 265 4.34 13.53 -14.15
N ALA A 266 5.48 14.12 -13.78
CA ALA A 266 6.72 13.98 -14.53
C ALA A 266 7.28 12.55 -14.51
N HIS A 267 7.11 11.84 -13.39
CA HIS A 267 7.75 10.54 -13.16
C HIS A 267 6.80 9.34 -13.14
N VAL A 268 5.47 9.55 -13.10
CA VAL A 268 4.50 8.47 -12.89
C VAL A 268 4.57 7.36 -13.94
N GLU A 269 4.96 7.66 -15.18
CA GLU A 269 5.16 6.66 -16.22
C GLU A 269 6.23 5.63 -15.81
N ALA A 270 7.37 6.10 -15.33
CA ALA A 270 8.44 5.25 -14.82
C ALA A 270 8.06 4.54 -13.48
N MET A 271 7.18 5.13 -12.71
CA MET A 271 6.69 4.56 -11.45
C MET A 271 5.66 3.44 -11.68
N THR A 272 5.05 3.35 -12.87
CA THR A 272 3.90 2.47 -13.14
C THR A 272 4.21 1.00 -12.85
N ALA A 273 5.42 0.49 -13.14
CA ALA A 273 5.80 -0.90 -12.84
C ALA A 273 5.72 -1.23 -11.33
N PHE A 274 5.96 -0.26 -10.46
CA PHE A 274 5.89 -0.41 -8.99
C PHE A 274 4.49 -0.21 -8.45
N LEU A 275 3.68 0.60 -9.10
CA LEU A 275 2.30 0.90 -8.73
C LEU A 275 1.31 -0.15 -9.26
N ASN A 276 1.69 -0.86 -10.32
CA ASN A 276 0.91 -1.83 -11.07
C ASN A 276 1.79 -3.04 -11.43
N PRO A 277 2.10 -3.92 -10.43
CA PRO A 277 3.23 -4.84 -10.50
C PRO A 277 2.96 -6.16 -11.22
N THR A 278 1.81 -6.30 -11.88
CA THR A 278 1.44 -7.54 -12.58
C THR A 278 0.93 -7.26 -13.98
N GLU A 279 0.99 -8.27 -14.86
CA GLU A 279 0.42 -8.17 -16.20
C GLU A 279 -1.10 -7.87 -16.17
N GLU A 280 -1.82 -8.39 -15.19
CA GLU A 280 -3.26 -8.16 -15.03
C GLU A 280 -3.60 -6.73 -14.62
N SER A 281 -2.65 -6.02 -13.98
CA SER A 281 -2.82 -4.62 -13.59
C SER A 281 -3.20 -3.74 -14.78
N TYR A 282 -2.61 -3.99 -15.95
CA TYR A 282 -2.78 -3.19 -17.17
C TYR A 282 -4.14 -3.41 -17.85
N ARG A 283 -4.85 -4.51 -17.53
CA ARG A 283 -6.21 -4.76 -18.00
C ARG A 283 -7.26 -3.86 -17.35
N ARG A 284 -6.88 -3.09 -16.34
CA ARG A 284 -7.76 -2.11 -15.66
C ARG A 284 -7.84 -0.79 -16.43
N PHE A 285 -6.73 -0.37 -17.05
CA PHE A 285 -6.59 1.00 -17.56
C PHE A 285 -7.57 1.33 -18.69
N GLY A 286 -8.09 2.57 -18.66
CA GLY A 286 -9.00 3.10 -19.67
C GLY A 286 -10.45 2.69 -19.52
N SER A 287 -10.83 1.96 -18.47
CA SER A 287 -12.22 1.54 -18.21
C SER A 287 -12.52 1.51 -16.71
N TRP A 288 -13.80 1.47 -16.36
CA TRP A 288 -14.26 1.28 -14.97
C TRP A 288 -13.55 2.18 -13.95
N LYS A 289 -13.45 3.49 -14.28
CA LYS A 289 -12.81 4.52 -13.43
C LYS A 289 -11.30 4.30 -13.16
N ALA A 290 -10.62 3.39 -13.88
CA ALA A 290 -9.18 3.25 -13.84
C ALA A 290 -8.54 4.09 -14.97
N PRO A 291 -7.84 5.21 -14.66
CA PRO A 291 -7.33 6.14 -15.66
C PRO A 291 -6.15 5.57 -16.45
N GLY A 292 -6.04 5.95 -17.73
CA GLY A 292 -4.95 5.51 -18.62
C GLY A 292 -4.11 6.66 -19.19
N TYR A 293 -4.38 7.92 -18.80
CA TYR A 293 -3.70 9.11 -19.33
C TYR A 293 -3.05 9.94 -18.24
N LEU A 294 -1.88 10.50 -18.50
CA LEU A 294 -1.17 11.41 -17.61
C LEU A 294 -1.92 12.75 -17.58
N SER A 295 -2.73 12.94 -16.54
CA SER A 295 -3.62 14.08 -16.44
C SER A 295 -4.03 14.31 -14.98
N TRP A 296 -4.49 15.52 -14.69
CA TRP A 296 -5.08 15.85 -13.42
C TRP A 296 -6.28 16.79 -13.59
N SER A 297 -7.20 16.79 -12.64
CA SER A 297 -8.27 17.76 -12.54
C SER A 297 -8.91 17.75 -11.16
N ALA A 298 -9.68 18.79 -10.84
CA ALA A 298 -10.55 18.81 -9.69
C ALA A 298 -11.80 17.95 -9.95
N GLU A 299 -12.21 17.17 -8.95
CA GLU A 299 -13.50 16.45 -8.89
C GLU A 299 -13.80 15.48 -10.05
N ASN A 300 -12.82 15.10 -10.85
CA ASN A 300 -12.98 14.29 -12.06
C ASN A 300 -12.32 12.92 -11.94
N ARG A 301 -13.13 11.85 -11.92
CA ARG A 301 -12.69 10.45 -11.72
C ARG A 301 -12.09 9.78 -12.97
N SER A 302 -12.10 10.45 -14.14
CA SER A 302 -11.43 9.95 -15.35
C SER A 302 -9.95 10.34 -15.41
N GLN A 303 -9.49 11.15 -14.46
CA GLN A 303 -8.13 11.67 -14.41
C GLN A 303 -7.21 10.78 -13.57
N LEU A 304 -5.92 10.76 -13.91
CA LEU A 304 -4.90 10.04 -13.16
C LEU A 304 -4.73 10.58 -11.75
N ILE A 305 -4.66 11.90 -11.62
CA ILE A 305 -4.67 12.58 -10.34
C ILE A 305 -5.97 13.38 -10.23
N ARG A 306 -6.76 13.03 -9.24
CA ARG A 306 -7.95 13.78 -8.87
C ARG A 306 -7.66 14.61 -7.63
N VAL A 307 -8.10 15.87 -7.63
CA VAL A 307 -8.12 16.70 -6.43
C VAL A 307 -9.56 16.74 -5.93
N PRO A 308 -9.92 16.01 -4.87
CA PRO A 308 -11.27 16.00 -4.33
C PRO A 308 -11.72 17.37 -3.84
N ALA A 309 -13.05 17.61 -3.85
CA ALA A 309 -13.64 18.75 -3.17
C ALA A 309 -13.50 18.58 -1.65
N ALA A 310 -12.43 19.13 -1.09
CA ALA A 310 -12.14 19.07 0.34
C ALA A 310 -11.54 20.39 0.81
N VAL A 311 -11.80 20.72 2.07
CA VAL A 311 -11.37 22.00 2.68
C VAL A 311 -10.53 21.74 3.94
N GLY A 312 -9.71 22.72 4.31
CA GLY A 312 -8.91 22.66 5.53
C GLY A 312 -7.90 21.50 5.52
N GLU A 313 -7.86 20.77 6.60
CA GLU A 313 -6.95 19.63 6.80
C GLU A 313 -7.22 18.41 5.89
N TYR A 314 -8.38 18.36 5.27
CA TYR A 314 -8.78 17.30 4.34
C TYR A 314 -8.35 17.56 2.89
N ARG A 315 -7.70 18.71 2.59
CA ARG A 315 -7.17 18.98 1.24
C ARG A 315 -6.08 17.98 0.89
N ARG A 316 -6.30 17.29 -0.23
CA ARG A 316 -5.42 16.22 -0.71
C ARG A 316 -5.52 16.07 -2.21
N ALA A 317 -4.61 15.30 -2.78
CA ALA A 317 -4.72 14.75 -4.11
C ALA A 317 -4.85 13.22 -4.02
N GLU A 318 -5.45 12.61 -5.01
CA GLU A 318 -5.70 11.17 -5.12
C GLU A 318 -5.04 10.66 -6.40
N LEU A 319 -4.03 9.81 -6.27
CA LEU A 319 -3.46 9.05 -7.39
C LEU A 319 -4.29 7.78 -7.59
N ARG A 320 -4.86 7.61 -8.78
CA ARG A 320 -5.90 6.62 -9.06
C ARG A 320 -5.44 5.38 -9.84
N SER A 321 -4.20 5.38 -10.36
CA SER A 321 -3.69 4.24 -11.12
C SER A 321 -3.27 3.03 -10.28
N PRO A 322 -2.75 3.14 -9.04
CA PRO A 322 -2.26 2.00 -8.30
C PRO A 322 -3.33 0.94 -8.07
N ASP A 323 -2.89 -0.31 -7.96
CA ASP A 323 -3.75 -1.44 -7.56
C ASP A 323 -3.30 -2.06 -6.23
N PRO A 324 -4.16 -2.89 -5.58
CA PRO A 324 -3.89 -3.40 -4.23
C PRO A 324 -2.70 -4.34 -4.12
N LEU A 325 -2.11 -4.79 -5.23
CA LEU A 325 -0.91 -5.64 -5.21
C LEU A 325 0.38 -4.84 -5.15
N CYS A 326 0.34 -3.52 -5.33
CA CYS A 326 1.55 -2.71 -5.22
C CYS A 326 2.14 -2.77 -3.79
N ASN A 327 3.46 -2.58 -3.71
CA ASN A 327 4.14 -2.43 -2.43
C ASN A 327 3.92 -0.99 -1.92
N PRO A 328 3.12 -0.77 -0.83
CA PRO A 328 2.78 0.57 -0.38
C PRO A 328 4.01 1.36 0.08
N TYR A 329 5.03 0.71 0.62
CA TYR A 329 6.26 1.39 1.01
C TYR A 329 6.98 1.98 -0.20
N LEU A 330 7.10 1.22 -1.30
CA LEU A 330 7.73 1.69 -2.54
C LEU A 330 6.89 2.77 -3.22
N ALA A 331 5.57 2.60 -3.26
CA ALA A 331 4.66 3.60 -3.79
C ALA A 331 4.85 4.95 -3.11
N PHE A 332 4.92 4.96 -1.76
CA PHE A 332 5.09 6.20 -0.99
C PHE A 332 6.52 6.77 -1.12
N VAL A 333 7.56 5.92 -1.18
CA VAL A 333 8.92 6.38 -1.49
C VAL A 333 8.93 7.17 -2.80
N LEU A 334 8.38 6.59 -3.86
CA LEU A 334 8.39 7.20 -5.19
C LEU A 334 7.55 8.49 -5.24
N LEU A 335 6.38 8.51 -4.59
CA LEU A 335 5.54 9.72 -4.52
C LEU A 335 6.22 10.84 -3.74
N ILE A 336 6.88 10.55 -2.62
CA ILE A 336 7.62 11.54 -1.83
C ILE A 336 8.80 12.07 -2.64
N ARG A 337 9.60 11.19 -3.27
CA ARG A 337 10.77 11.60 -4.07
C ARG A 337 10.37 12.45 -5.27
N ALA A 338 9.34 12.05 -6.01
CA ALA A 338 8.80 12.83 -7.11
C ALA A 338 8.27 14.20 -6.63
N GLY A 339 7.56 14.23 -5.51
CA GLY A 339 7.08 15.47 -4.91
C GLY A 339 8.21 16.40 -4.47
N MET A 340 9.25 15.86 -3.82
CA MET A 340 10.45 16.61 -3.41
C MET A 340 11.15 17.24 -4.61
N GLU A 341 11.34 16.48 -5.70
CA GLU A 341 11.94 16.97 -6.93
C GLU A 341 11.09 18.08 -7.56
N GLY A 342 9.77 17.90 -7.60
CA GLY A 342 8.84 18.93 -8.07
C GLY A 342 8.98 20.24 -7.31
N VAL A 343 9.11 20.18 -5.98
CA VAL A 343 9.32 21.36 -5.14
C VAL A 343 10.73 21.97 -5.33
N ALA A 344 11.76 21.14 -5.34
CA ALA A 344 13.15 21.59 -5.46
C ALA A 344 13.41 22.31 -6.79
N HIS A 345 12.81 21.83 -7.88
CA HIS A 345 12.95 22.43 -9.22
C HIS A 345 11.83 23.43 -9.57
N ASN A 346 10.95 23.75 -8.61
CA ASN A 346 9.79 24.63 -8.81
C ASN A 346 8.99 24.25 -10.08
N MET A 347 8.73 22.95 -10.27
CA MET A 347 8.05 22.44 -11.44
C MET A 347 6.66 23.05 -11.58
N GLN A 348 6.28 23.36 -12.82
CA GLN A 348 4.98 23.93 -13.10
C GLN A 348 3.96 22.83 -13.38
N LEU A 349 2.85 22.86 -12.64
CA LEU A 349 1.74 21.95 -12.87
C LEU A 349 1.07 22.30 -14.20
N PRO A 350 0.91 21.34 -15.15
CA PRO A 350 0.24 21.61 -16.42
C PRO A 350 -1.24 21.97 -16.18
N PRO A 351 -1.90 22.58 -17.20
CA PRO A 351 -3.33 22.89 -17.10
C PRO A 351 -4.18 21.66 -16.76
N ALA A 352 -5.20 21.83 -15.93
CA ALA A 352 -6.14 20.77 -15.57
C ALA A 352 -6.88 20.25 -16.81
N ALA A 353 -7.12 18.95 -16.88
CA ALA A 353 -7.92 18.30 -17.92
C ALA A 353 -9.38 18.20 -17.46
N ASP A 354 -10.14 19.27 -17.66
CA ASP A 354 -11.54 19.33 -17.23
C ASP A 354 -12.49 18.72 -18.27
N LEU A 355 -12.28 17.42 -18.54
CA LEU A 355 -13.07 16.63 -19.49
C LEU A 355 -13.05 15.14 -19.13
N ASN A 356 -14.04 14.39 -19.61
CA ASN A 356 -14.09 12.94 -19.38
C ASN A 356 -13.22 12.21 -20.41
N LEU A 357 -12.03 11.74 -19.99
CA LEU A 357 -11.09 11.05 -20.86
C LEU A 357 -11.54 9.63 -21.31
N TYR A 358 -12.56 9.04 -20.68
CA TYR A 358 -13.13 7.77 -21.15
C TYR A 358 -13.99 7.94 -22.40
N THR A 359 -14.66 9.09 -22.54
CA THR A 359 -15.61 9.35 -23.62
C THR A 359 -15.16 10.46 -24.59
N ALA A 360 -14.05 11.15 -24.32
CA ALA A 360 -13.52 12.20 -25.17
C ALA A 360 -13.15 11.65 -26.56
N PRO A 361 -13.34 12.45 -27.64
CA PRO A 361 -12.87 12.10 -28.97
C PRO A 361 -11.38 11.77 -28.99
N GLU A 362 -10.97 10.87 -29.90
CA GLU A 362 -9.56 10.44 -30.02
C GLU A 362 -8.60 11.62 -30.24
N GLU A 363 -8.98 12.60 -31.06
CA GLU A 363 -8.21 13.81 -31.34
C GLU A 363 -7.90 14.63 -30.06
N ILE A 364 -8.80 14.55 -29.08
CA ILE A 364 -8.61 15.20 -27.76
C ILE A 364 -7.73 14.32 -26.88
N ARG A 365 -8.00 13.00 -26.82
CA ARG A 365 -7.21 12.05 -26.03
C ARG A 365 -5.75 11.99 -26.48
N ALA A 366 -5.48 12.08 -27.77
CA ALA A 366 -4.14 12.09 -28.35
C ALA A 366 -3.25 13.27 -27.88
N ARG A 367 -3.82 14.29 -27.23
CA ARG A 367 -3.06 15.40 -26.62
C ARG A 367 -2.45 15.04 -25.27
N TYR A 368 -2.90 13.94 -24.66
CA TYR A 368 -2.43 13.47 -23.37
C TYR A 368 -1.52 12.26 -23.54
N ARG A 369 -0.38 12.26 -22.84
CA ARG A 369 0.48 11.08 -22.77
C ARG A 369 -0.29 9.95 -22.08
N ARG A 370 -0.05 8.71 -22.51
CA ARG A 370 -0.66 7.53 -21.89
C ARG A 370 0.27 6.95 -20.83
N LEU A 371 -0.31 6.32 -19.83
CA LEU A 371 0.43 5.37 -19.01
C LEU A 371 0.88 4.19 -19.87
N PRO A 372 1.94 3.46 -19.50
CA PRO A 372 2.28 2.19 -20.15
C PRO A 372 1.04 1.28 -20.21
N GLU A 373 0.81 0.69 -21.37
CA GLU A 373 -0.38 -0.15 -21.63
C GLU A 373 -0.13 -1.62 -21.34
N THR A 374 1.14 -2.00 -21.19
CA THR A 374 1.57 -3.35 -20.87
C THR A 374 2.61 -3.34 -19.75
N TRP A 375 2.70 -4.46 -19.05
CA TRP A 375 3.73 -4.65 -18.04
C TRP A 375 5.15 -4.54 -18.62
N ALA A 376 5.37 -5.03 -19.83
CA ALA A 376 6.65 -4.92 -20.53
C ALA A 376 7.06 -3.45 -20.78
N GLU A 377 6.12 -2.60 -21.24
CA GLU A 377 6.35 -1.16 -21.41
C GLU A 377 6.67 -0.47 -20.09
N ALA A 378 5.93 -0.78 -19.02
CA ALA A 378 6.18 -0.19 -17.71
C ALA A 378 7.55 -0.58 -17.14
N LYS A 379 7.95 -1.84 -17.29
CA LYS A 379 9.28 -2.33 -16.91
C LYS A 379 10.37 -1.61 -17.70
N ALA A 380 10.19 -1.45 -19.01
CA ALA A 380 11.13 -0.72 -19.86
C ALA A 380 11.25 0.76 -19.45
N ALA A 381 10.13 1.43 -19.15
CA ALA A 381 10.11 2.80 -18.68
C ALA A 381 10.83 2.95 -17.33
N ALA A 382 10.59 2.03 -16.40
CA ALA A 382 11.26 2.01 -15.09
C ALA A 382 12.78 1.78 -15.24
N ALA A 383 13.21 0.80 -16.05
CA ALA A 383 14.62 0.48 -16.26
C ALA A 383 15.40 1.62 -16.94
N ALA A 384 14.74 2.38 -17.82
CA ALA A 384 15.35 3.53 -18.52
C ALA A 384 15.45 4.78 -17.61
N SER A 385 14.65 4.88 -16.55
CA SER A 385 14.50 6.10 -15.76
C SER A 385 15.69 6.35 -14.81
N ASP A 386 16.29 7.51 -14.94
CA ASP A 386 17.33 7.98 -14.01
C ASP A 386 16.72 8.27 -12.64
N PHE A 387 15.49 8.79 -12.55
CA PHE A 387 14.76 8.98 -11.31
C PHE A 387 14.62 7.67 -10.52
N ILE A 388 14.25 6.57 -11.17
CA ILE A 388 14.14 5.25 -10.52
C ILE A 388 15.51 4.78 -10.01
N LYS A 389 16.56 4.91 -10.85
CA LYS A 389 17.93 4.48 -10.50
C LYS A 389 18.52 5.29 -9.32
N GLU A 390 18.17 6.57 -9.21
CA GLU A 390 18.62 7.44 -8.13
C GLU A 390 17.93 7.10 -6.79
N HIS A 391 16.65 6.75 -6.83
CA HIS A 391 15.84 6.68 -5.62
C HIS A 391 15.55 5.27 -5.12
N LEU A 392 15.73 4.24 -5.94
CA LEU A 392 15.52 2.86 -5.53
C LEU A 392 16.83 2.04 -5.57
N PRO A 393 17.04 1.17 -4.57
CA PRO A 393 18.16 0.23 -4.58
C PRO A 393 18.11 -0.73 -5.77
N ALA A 394 19.29 -1.13 -6.26
CA ALA A 394 19.43 -2.02 -7.40
C ALA A 394 18.64 -3.34 -7.25
N ALA A 395 18.61 -3.92 -6.04
CA ALA A 395 17.88 -5.15 -5.77
C ALA A 395 16.36 -5.00 -6.01
N ILE A 396 15.78 -3.85 -5.63
CA ILE A 396 14.37 -3.54 -5.91
C ILE A 396 14.16 -3.34 -7.41
N ILE A 397 15.01 -2.55 -8.06
CA ILE A 397 14.91 -2.30 -9.51
C ILE A 397 14.94 -3.63 -10.26
N GLN A 398 15.92 -4.49 -9.96
CA GLN A 398 16.06 -5.80 -10.60
C GLN A 398 14.85 -6.70 -10.42
N TYR A 399 14.15 -6.60 -9.27
CA TYR A 399 12.94 -7.38 -9.02
C TYR A 399 11.77 -6.93 -9.89
N TYR A 400 11.67 -5.62 -10.18
CA TYR A 400 10.53 -5.02 -10.90
C TYR A 400 10.79 -4.79 -12.40
N THR A 401 12.02 -4.89 -12.87
CA THR A 401 12.39 -4.66 -14.27
C THR A 401 13.08 -5.85 -14.90
#